data_d37e7863ceab4a55851d87a4f7501c7b
#
_entry.id   d37e7863ceab4a55851d87a4f7501c7b
#
_cell.length_a   1.000
_cell.length_b   1.000
_cell.length_c   1.000
_cell.angle_alpha   90.00
_cell.angle_beta   90.00
_cell.angle_gamma   90.00
#
_symmetry.space_group_name_H-M   'P 1'
#
loop_
_entity.id
_entity.type
_entity.pdbx_description
1 polymer ?
#
loop_
_entity_poly.entity_id
_entity_poly.type
_entity_poly.pdbx_seq_one_letter_code
_entity_poly.pdbx_strand_id
1 'polypeptide(L)'
;NILFAVPAESFLYHISRNHVSRWLYSRAMFPVAEFLRPITWHSLQDVDAHRKIIFEAIVKYRKMKNQGVVAVFKRDRFDRYSNFARIGDGSLGGKGRGLAFIDNMVKRHPEFEEFENARVAIPKTVVLCTDVFDEFMDTNNLYQVALSDADDDTILRYFLKAKLPDRLVEDFFTFFDVVKSPIAIRSSSLLEDSHYQP
;
A
#
# COMPACT_ATOMS: atom_id res chain seq x y z
N ASN A 1 -2.45 -1.94 18.02
CA ASN A 1 -1.41 -2.95 17.84
C ASN A 1 -1.55 -4.03 18.91
N ILE A 2 -2.24 -5.11 18.58
CA ILE A 2 -2.64 -6.18 19.53
C ILE A 2 -1.42 -6.73 20.29
N LEU A 3 -0.27 -6.88 19.62
CA LEU A 3 0.95 -7.42 20.23
C LEU A 3 1.39 -6.66 21.49
N PHE A 4 1.19 -5.34 21.52
CA PHE A 4 1.56 -4.48 22.65
C PHE A 4 0.43 -4.35 23.68
N ALA A 5 -0.78 -4.81 23.35
CA ALA A 5 -1.93 -4.79 24.26
C ALA A 5 -2.08 -6.09 25.08
N VAL A 6 -1.41 -7.18 24.70
CA VAL A 6 -1.45 -8.44 25.44
C VAL A 6 -0.75 -8.26 26.80
N PRO A 7 -1.30 -8.74 27.92
CA PRO A 7 -0.63 -8.71 29.22
C PRO A 7 0.75 -9.37 29.17
N ALA A 8 1.74 -8.79 29.88
CA ALA A 8 3.14 -9.21 29.82
C ALA A 8 3.35 -10.68 30.16
N GLU A 9 2.69 -11.18 31.20
CA GLU A 9 2.79 -12.58 31.64
C GLU A 9 2.24 -13.55 30.59
N SER A 10 1.07 -13.22 30.01
CA SER A 10 0.46 -14.01 28.94
C SER A 10 1.35 -14.02 27.70
N PHE A 11 1.90 -12.85 27.31
CA PHE A 11 2.81 -12.74 26.19
C PHE A 11 4.06 -13.62 26.40
N LEU A 12 4.72 -13.50 27.57
CA LEU A 12 5.92 -14.28 27.87
C LEU A 12 5.62 -15.79 27.92
N TYR A 13 4.48 -16.18 28.48
CA TYR A 13 4.02 -17.58 28.48
C TYR A 13 3.95 -18.15 27.07
N HIS A 14 3.40 -17.40 26.14
CA HIS A 14 3.23 -17.88 24.76
C HIS A 14 4.54 -17.88 23.95
N ILE A 15 5.39 -16.85 24.10
CA ILE A 15 6.64 -16.80 23.34
C ILE A 15 7.64 -17.84 23.85
N SER A 16 7.78 -18.05 25.16
CA SER A 16 8.70 -19.03 25.75
C SER A 16 8.38 -20.49 25.38
N ARG A 17 7.14 -20.77 24.98
CA ARG A 17 6.68 -22.08 24.51
C ARG A 17 6.61 -22.21 22.99
N ASN A 18 7.18 -21.25 22.24
CA ASN A 18 7.14 -21.21 20.78
C ASN A 18 5.71 -21.19 20.18
N HIS A 19 4.70 -20.76 20.94
CA HIS A 19 3.34 -20.68 20.40
C HIS A 19 3.23 -19.63 19.28
N VAL A 20 3.94 -18.52 19.41
CA VAL A 20 3.94 -17.46 18.39
C VAL A 20 4.60 -17.95 17.10
N SER A 21 5.76 -18.62 17.17
CA SER A 21 6.42 -19.16 15.98
C SER A 21 5.57 -20.26 15.31
N ARG A 22 4.93 -21.14 16.08
CA ARG A 22 3.98 -22.15 15.55
C ARG A 22 2.79 -21.51 14.87
N TRP A 23 2.22 -20.47 15.47
CA TRP A 23 1.10 -19.74 14.88
C TRP A 23 1.52 -19.03 13.57
N LEU A 24 2.69 -18.39 13.53
CA LEU A 24 3.22 -17.79 12.30
C LEU A 24 3.47 -18.85 11.21
N TYR A 25 3.94 -20.02 11.61
CA TYR A 25 4.14 -21.15 10.70
C TYR A 25 2.82 -21.60 10.07
N SER A 26 1.73 -21.74 10.87
CA SER A 26 0.40 -22.09 10.37
C SER A 26 -0.22 -21.02 9.45
N ARG A 27 0.32 -19.79 9.48
CA ARG A 27 -0.06 -18.69 8.59
C ARG A 27 0.86 -18.55 7.37
N ALA A 28 1.67 -19.56 7.07
CA ALA A 28 2.65 -19.58 6.00
C ALA A 28 3.70 -18.43 6.06
N MET A 29 3.93 -17.89 7.26
CA MET A 29 4.97 -16.90 7.51
C MET A 29 6.28 -17.59 7.94
N PHE A 30 6.69 -18.59 7.15
CA PHE A 30 7.81 -19.48 7.47
C PHE A 30 9.12 -18.75 7.84
N PRO A 31 9.61 -17.75 7.08
CA PRO A 31 10.86 -17.08 7.43
C PRO A 31 10.82 -16.38 8.78
N VAL A 32 9.67 -15.80 9.16
CA VAL A 32 9.50 -15.16 10.48
C VAL A 32 9.43 -16.22 11.57
N ALA A 33 8.69 -17.30 11.35
CA ALA A 33 8.55 -18.38 12.31
C ALA A 33 9.90 -19.04 12.60
N GLU A 34 10.72 -19.28 11.59
CA GLU A 34 12.07 -19.86 11.72
C GLU A 34 13.06 -18.91 12.38
N PHE A 35 12.98 -17.61 12.06
CA PHE A 35 13.79 -16.59 12.74
C PHE A 35 13.50 -16.51 14.24
N LEU A 36 12.21 -16.60 14.65
CA LEU A 36 11.83 -16.50 16.06
C LEU A 36 12.02 -17.78 16.84
N ARG A 37 11.99 -18.94 16.18
CA ARG A 37 12.03 -20.26 16.81
C ARG A 37 13.26 -20.52 17.68
N PRO A 38 14.50 -20.16 17.30
CA PRO A 38 15.70 -20.41 18.11
C PRO A 38 15.88 -19.39 19.24
N ILE A 39 15.12 -18.28 19.26
CA ILE A 39 15.30 -17.24 20.25
C ILE A 39 14.82 -17.74 21.60
N THR A 40 15.71 -17.64 22.60
CA THR A 40 15.39 -17.96 23.98
C THR A 40 14.85 -16.72 24.69
N TRP A 41 13.64 -16.79 25.18
CA TRP A 41 12.88 -15.68 25.78
C TRP A 41 12.95 -15.75 27.30
N HIS A 42 13.70 -14.84 27.96
CA HIS A 42 14.09 -15.03 29.34
C HIS A 42 13.61 -13.93 30.19
N SER A 43 12.83 -13.26 30.45
CA SER A 43 12.56 -12.29 31.52
C SER A 43 11.35 -11.36 31.26
N LEU A 44 10.56 -11.15 32.28
CA LEU A 44 9.51 -10.12 32.29
C LEU A 44 10.06 -8.70 32.09
N GLN A 45 11.33 -8.46 32.45
CA GLN A 45 11.96 -7.14 32.30
C GLN A 45 12.20 -6.77 30.84
N ASP A 46 12.31 -7.77 29.94
CA ASP A 46 12.60 -7.57 28.53
C ASP A 46 11.38 -7.75 27.61
N VAL A 47 10.16 -7.81 28.15
CA VAL A 47 8.95 -8.09 27.38
C VAL A 47 8.74 -7.11 26.23
N ASP A 48 8.98 -5.83 26.44
CA ASP A 48 8.81 -4.83 25.38
C ASP A 48 9.89 -4.93 24.31
N ALA A 49 11.11 -5.31 24.66
CA ALA A 49 12.15 -5.64 23.69
C ALA A 49 11.76 -6.87 22.87
N HIS A 50 11.22 -7.91 23.48
CA HIS A 50 10.73 -9.11 22.81
C HIS A 50 9.57 -8.79 21.86
N ARG A 51 8.61 -7.96 22.27
CA ARG A 51 7.52 -7.47 21.42
C ARG A 51 8.05 -6.74 20.20
N LYS A 52 9.05 -5.89 20.40
CA LYS A 52 9.70 -5.13 19.33
C LYS A 52 10.36 -6.05 18.31
N ILE A 53 11.12 -7.05 18.75
CA ILE A 53 11.77 -8.05 17.87
C ILE A 53 10.72 -8.76 17.00
N ILE A 54 9.66 -9.27 17.60
CA ILE A 54 8.58 -9.98 16.87
C ILE A 54 7.90 -9.03 15.90
N PHE A 55 7.60 -7.82 16.34
CA PHE A 55 6.94 -6.81 15.52
C PHE A 55 7.80 -6.43 14.31
N GLU A 56 9.08 -6.14 14.52
CA GLU A 56 10.02 -5.77 13.45
C GLU A 56 10.22 -6.91 12.45
N ALA A 57 10.30 -8.15 12.92
CA ALA A 57 10.40 -9.33 12.06
C ALA A 57 9.16 -9.49 11.15
N ILE A 58 7.95 -9.32 11.72
CA ILE A 58 6.70 -9.36 10.96
C ILE A 58 6.64 -8.20 9.95
N VAL A 59 7.01 -6.99 10.35
CA VAL A 59 7.01 -5.82 9.47
C VAL A 59 8.00 -6.00 8.33
N LYS A 60 9.23 -6.45 8.63
CA LYS A 60 10.25 -6.73 7.62
C LYS A 60 9.77 -7.77 6.60
N TYR A 61 9.17 -8.86 7.08
CA TYR A 61 8.60 -9.89 6.20
C TYR A 61 7.47 -9.35 5.32
N ARG A 62 6.54 -8.56 5.89
CA ARG A 62 5.45 -7.94 5.11
C ARG A 62 5.99 -6.99 4.04
N LYS A 63 6.98 -6.15 4.39
CA LYS A 63 7.64 -5.28 3.42
C LYS A 63 8.29 -6.09 2.30
N MET A 64 9.02 -7.15 2.63
CA MET A 64 9.66 -8.03 1.65
C MET A 64 8.64 -8.72 0.74
N LYS A 65 7.55 -9.25 1.30
CA LYS A 65 6.49 -9.93 0.54
C LYS A 65 5.73 -8.98 -0.39
N ASN A 66 5.61 -7.71 -0.02
CA ASN A 66 4.98 -6.67 -0.83
C ASN A 66 5.93 -6.03 -1.83
N GLN A 67 7.18 -6.53 -1.95
CA GLN A 67 8.13 -6.03 -2.94
C GLN A 67 7.69 -6.41 -4.35
N GLY A 68 7.50 -5.39 -5.19
CA GLY A 68 7.18 -5.58 -6.60
C GLY A 68 5.75 -6.02 -6.91
N VAL A 69 4.87 -6.09 -5.92
CA VAL A 69 3.45 -6.40 -6.12
C VAL A 69 2.63 -5.15 -5.92
N VAL A 70 1.91 -4.73 -6.95
CA VAL A 70 0.84 -3.73 -6.82
C VAL A 70 -0.34 -4.40 -6.13
N ALA A 71 -0.45 -4.20 -4.82
CA ALA A 71 -1.51 -4.81 -4.03
C ALA A 71 -2.88 -4.22 -4.42
N VAL A 72 -3.93 -5.05 -4.44
CA VAL A 72 -5.30 -4.55 -4.49
C VAL A 72 -5.59 -3.80 -3.18
N PHE A 73 -6.08 -2.57 -3.30
CA PHE A 73 -6.49 -1.78 -2.15
C PHE A 73 -7.62 -2.49 -1.40
N LYS A 74 -7.42 -2.69 -0.11
CA LYS A 74 -8.43 -3.23 0.78
C LYS A 74 -8.40 -2.44 2.07
N ARG A 75 -9.52 -1.87 2.48
CA ARG A 75 -9.65 -1.00 3.65
C ARG A 75 -9.14 -1.65 4.93
N ASP A 76 -9.45 -2.94 5.14
CA ASP A 76 -9.03 -3.72 6.30
C ASP A 76 -7.53 -4.07 6.33
N ARG A 77 -6.82 -3.89 5.22
CA ARG A 77 -5.42 -4.27 5.05
C ARG A 77 -4.50 -3.11 4.66
N PHE A 78 -5.06 -1.96 4.30
CA PHE A 78 -4.27 -0.79 3.96
C PHE A 78 -3.80 -0.11 5.24
N ASP A 79 -2.50 -0.07 5.45
CA ASP A 79 -1.86 0.48 6.64
C ASP A 79 -0.60 1.29 6.29
N ARG A 80 0.10 1.78 7.34
CA ARG A 80 1.34 2.53 7.18
C ARG A 80 2.47 1.78 6.48
N TYR A 81 2.38 0.46 6.34
CA TYR A 81 3.41 -0.39 5.71
C TYR A 81 3.08 -0.75 4.26
N SER A 82 1.86 -0.45 3.81
CA SER A 82 1.46 -0.57 2.41
C SER A 82 1.99 0.63 1.63
N ASN A 83 2.86 0.44 0.65
CA ASN A 83 3.48 1.53 -0.09
C ASN A 83 2.82 1.78 -1.44
N PHE A 84 2.36 0.73 -2.13
CA PHE A 84 1.76 0.83 -3.44
C PHE A 84 0.50 -0.05 -3.52
N ALA A 85 -0.62 0.55 -3.91
CA ALA A 85 -1.88 -0.16 -4.08
C ALA A 85 -2.63 0.34 -5.32
N ARG A 86 -3.53 -0.50 -5.86
CA ARG A 86 -4.47 -0.14 -6.93
C ARG A 86 -5.91 -0.29 -6.47
N ILE A 87 -6.76 0.60 -6.95
CA ILE A 87 -8.21 0.51 -6.83
C ILE A 87 -8.74 0.23 -8.23
N GLY A 88 -9.48 -0.85 -8.39
CA GLY A 88 -9.97 -1.36 -9.67
C GLY A 88 -9.14 -2.51 -10.21
N ASP A 89 -9.59 -3.08 -11.32
CA ASP A 89 -9.03 -4.25 -11.99
C ASP A 89 -8.49 -3.95 -13.40
N GLY A 90 -8.72 -2.72 -13.87
CA GLY A 90 -8.22 -2.23 -15.15
C GLY A 90 -6.72 -1.94 -15.18
N SER A 91 -6.28 -1.18 -16.17
CA SER A 91 -4.87 -0.78 -16.30
C SER A 91 -4.50 0.30 -15.28
N LEU A 92 -3.24 0.26 -14.84
CA LEU A 92 -2.63 1.32 -14.00
C LEU A 92 -2.30 2.60 -14.80
N GLY A 93 -2.34 2.55 -16.12
CA GLY A 93 -1.79 3.60 -16.96
C GLY A 93 -0.25 3.63 -16.96
N GLY A 94 0.34 4.53 -17.75
CA GLY A 94 1.78 4.63 -17.93
C GLY A 94 2.53 5.02 -16.66
N LYS A 95 2.19 6.16 -16.08
CA LYS A 95 2.87 6.64 -14.85
C LYS A 95 2.72 5.68 -13.67
N GLY A 96 1.53 5.05 -13.52
CA GLY A 96 1.30 4.05 -12.47
C GLY A 96 2.21 2.83 -12.64
N ARG A 97 2.35 2.31 -13.87
CA ARG A 97 3.27 1.20 -14.18
C ARG A 97 4.73 1.57 -13.96
N GLY A 98 5.13 2.76 -14.43
CA GLY A 98 6.49 3.27 -14.26
C GLY A 98 6.87 3.39 -12.78
N LEU A 99 6.00 3.98 -11.95
CA LEU A 99 6.24 4.07 -10.50
C LEU A 99 6.31 2.70 -9.82
N ALA A 100 5.46 1.75 -10.21
CA ALA A 100 5.50 0.38 -9.66
C ALA A 100 6.81 -0.34 -10.04
N PHE A 101 7.29 -0.14 -11.26
CA PHE A 101 8.58 -0.67 -11.72
C PHE A 101 9.75 -0.07 -10.93
N ILE A 102 9.77 1.26 -10.74
CA ILE A 102 10.82 1.95 -9.98
C ILE A 102 10.80 1.51 -8.51
N ASP A 103 9.60 1.38 -7.89
CA ASP A 103 9.48 0.87 -6.51
C ASP A 103 10.11 -0.52 -6.35
N ASN A 104 9.87 -1.39 -7.33
CA ASN A 104 10.47 -2.72 -7.36
C ASN A 104 12.00 -2.65 -7.55
N MET A 105 12.49 -1.80 -8.45
CA MET A 105 13.94 -1.61 -8.66
C MET A 105 14.62 -1.13 -7.38
N VAL A 106 14.13 -0.04 -6.77
CA VAL A 106 14.71 0.54 -5.56
C VAL A 106 14.78 -0.51 -4.43
N LYS A 107 13.75 -1.33 -4.28
CA LYS A 107 13.72 -2.36 -3.25
C LYS A 107 14.63 -3.57 -3.50
N ARG A 108 15.01 -3.82 -4.75
CA ARG A 108 15.92 -4.92 -5.13
C ARG A 108 17.39 -4.53 -5.07
N HIS A 109 17.69 -3.26 -4.95
CA HIS A 109 19.02 -2.69 -4.98
C HIS A 109 19.37 -2.09 -3.61
N PRO A 110 19.98 -2.87 -2.69
CA PRO A 110 20.33 -2.41 -1.33
C PRO A 110 21.22 -1.17 -1.34
N GLU A 111 22.01 -0.96 -2.40
CA GLU A 111 22.88 0.20 -2.58
C GLU A 111 22.13 1.54 -2.52
N PHE A 112 20.83 1.55 -2.78
CA PHE A 112 19.99 2.75 -2.61
C PHE A 112 19.68 3.08 -1.14
N GLU A 113 19.98 2.18 -0.21
CA GLU A 113 19.83 2.40 1.24
C GLU A 113 21.14 2.86 1.91
N GLU A 114 22.27 2.86 1.17
CA GLU A 114 23.61 3.13 1.70
C GLU A 114 24.01 4.61 1.76
N PHE A 115 23.12 5.53 1.37
CA PHE A 115 23.41 6.95 1.43
C PHE A 115 23.24 7.49 2.86
N GLU A 116 24.32 8.03 3.46
CA GLU A 116 24.30 8.53 4.85
C GLU A 116 23.26 9.61 5.11
N ASN A 117 23.00 10.49 4.15
CA ASN A 117 22.14 11.66 4.30
C ASN A 117 20.95 11.71 3.33
N ALA A 118 20.69 10.65 2.58
CA ALA A 118 19.63 10.59 1.61
C ALA A 118 18.95 9.21 1.61
N ARG A 119 17.65 9.21 1.41
CA ARG A 119 16.86 7.98 1.25
C ARG A 119 16.16 7.99 -0.10
N VAL A 120 16.41 7.00 -0.92
CA VAL A 120 15.65 6.78 -2.16
C VAL A 120 14.38 5.99 -1.82
N ALA A 121 13.24 6.57 -2.06
CA ALA A 121 11.96 5.92 -1.76
C ALA A 121 10.87 6.42 -2.71
N ILE A 122 9.93 5.54 -3.04
CA ILE A 122 8.68 5.93 -3.70
C ILE A 122 7.68 6.37 -2.63
N PRO A 123 7.02 7.52 -2.81
CA PRO A 123 5.94 7.94 -1.93
C PRO A 123 4.84 6.88 -1.85
N LYS A 124 4.10 6.88 -0.77
CA LYS A 124 2.92 6.03 -0.65
C LYS A 124 1.93 6.40 -1.75
N THR A 125 1.61 5.42 -2.60
CA THR A 125 0.86 5.63 -3.85
C THR A 125 -0.37 4.73 -3.91
N VAL A 126 -1.49 5.32 -4.30
CA VAL A 126 -2.69 4.57 -4.73
C VAL A 126 -3.01 4.97 -6.16
N VAL A 127 -3.17 3.99 -7.03
CA VAL A 127 -3.51 4.18 -8.43
C VAL A 127 -4.97 3.79 -8.65
N LEU A 128 -5.76 4.70 -9.20
CA LEU A 128 -7.08 4.38 -9.74
C LEU A 128 -6.89 3.76 -11.12
N CYS A 129 -7.37 2.54 -11.31
CA CYS A 129 -7.28 1.85 -12.59
C CYS A 129 -8.27 2.44 -13.61
N THR A 130 -8.09 2.14 -14.88
CA THR A 130 -8.91 2.69 -15.96
C THR A 130 -10.39 2.35 -15.84
N ASP A 131 -10.74 1.18 -15.33
CA ASP A 131 -12.13 0.78 -15.06
C ASP A 131 -12.84 1.67 -14.03
N VAL A 132 -12.10 2.24 -13.07
CA VAL A 132 -12.64 3.21 -12.11
C VAL A 132 -12.95 4.55 -12.80
N PHE A 133 -12.12 4.94 -13.76
CA PHE A 133 -12.39 6.11 -14.60
C PHE A 133 -13.62 5.89 -15.48
N ASP A 134 -13.72 4.72 -16.12
CA ASP A 134 -14.88 4.37 -16.94
C ASP A 134 -16.17 4.37 -16.11
N GLU A 135 -16.15 3.79 -14.90
CA GLU A 135 -17.28 3.83 -13.96
C GLU A 135 -17.70 5.27 -13.61
N PHE A 136 -16.74 6.15 -13.36
CA PHE A 136 -17.02 7.57 -13.11
C PHE A 136 -17.67 8.26 -14.32
N MET A 137 -17.16 8.02 -15.51
CA MET A 137 -17.66 8.57 -16.77
C MET A 137 -19.09 8.08 -17.06
N ASP A 138 -19.34 6.78 -16.93
CA ASP A 138 -20.64 6.15 -17.19
C ASP A 138 -21.69 6.58 -16.18
N THR A 139 -21.36 6.55 -14.87
CA THR A 139 -22.31 6.90 -13.80
C THR A 139 -22.80 8.34 -13.92
N ASN A 140 -21.98 9.23 -14.45
CA ASN A 140 -22.30 10.65 -14.60
C ASN A 140 -22.68 11.04 -16.06
N ASN A 141 -22.75 10.09 -16.99
CA ASN A 141 -22.99 10.31 -18.43
C ASN A 141 -22.04 11.33 -19.05
N LEU A 142 -20.77 11.33 -18.65
CA LEU A 142 -19.79 12.32 -19.05
C LEU A 142 -19.25 12.13 -20.46
N TYR A 143 -19.29 10.90 -21.02
CA TYR A 143 -18.81 10.65 -22.39
C TYR A 143 -19.53 11.51 -23.42
N GLN A 144 -20.82 11.75 -23.27
CA GLN A 144 -21.58 12.58 -24.20
C GLN A 144 -21.11 14.03 -24.24
N VAL A 145 -20.82 14.62 -23.08
CA VAL A 145 -20.33 16.00 -23.02
C VAL A 145 -18.84 16.08 -23.37
N ALA A 146 -18.04 15.12 -22.96
CA ALA A 146 -16.60 15.09 -23.25
C ALA A 146 -16.28 14.95 -24.75
N LEU A 147 -17.16 14.30 -25.51
CA LEU A 147 -17.02 14.09 -26.96
C LEU A 147 -17.88 15.08 -27.80
N SER A 148 -18.49 16.07 -27.17
CA SER A 148 -19.29 17.09 -27.84
C SER A 148 -18.41 18.26 -28.32
N ASP A 149 -18.98 19.15 -29.13
CA ASP A 149 -18.37 20.42 -29.56
C ASP A 149 -18.48 21.54 -28.49
N ALA A 150 -18.77 21.20 -27.24
CA ALA A 150 -18.83 22.18 -26.16
C ALA A 150 -17.44 22.76 -25.86
N ASP A 151 -17.42 24.00 -25.37
CA ASP A 151 -16.18 24.64 -24.95
C ASP A 151 -15.61 23.99 -23.67
N ASP A 152 -14.29 24.12 -23.48
CA ASP A 152 -13.57 23.52 -22.36
C ASP A 152 -14.13 23.91 -20.98
N ASP A 153 -14.58 25.15 -20.80
CA ASP A 153 -15.17 25.64 -19.55
C ASP A 153 -16.51 24.96 -19.26
N THR A 154 -17.26 24.67 -20.28
CA THR A 154 -18.51 23.92 -20.14
C THR A 154 -18.23 22.47 -19.79
N ILE A 155 -17.32 21.80 -20.48
CA ILE A 155 -16.90 20.42 -20.17
C ILE A 155 -16.40 20.35 -18.73
N LEU A 156 -15.48 21.24 -18.35
CA LEU A 156 -14.94 21.31 -16.97
C LEU A 156 -16.04 21.42 -15.91
N ARG A 157 -17.07 22.26 -16.15
CA ARG A 157 -18.19 22.40 -15.21
C ARG A 157 -18.98 21.12 -15.01
N TYR A 158 -19.16 20.29 -16.04
CA TYR A 158 -19.79 18.99 -15.92
C TYR A 158 -18.95 18.03 -15.08
N PHE A 159 -17.63 17.96 -15.33
CA PHE A 159 -16.73 17.12 -14.55
C PHE A 159 -16.66 17.54 -13.07
N LEU A 160 -16.62 18.83 -12.79
CA LEU A 160 -16.60 19.35 -11.40
C LEU A 160 -17.89 19.08 -10.62
N LYS A 161 -19.02 18.95 -11.30
CA LYS A 161 -20.31 18.60 -10.70
C LYS A 161 -20.54 17.10 -10.55
N ALA A 162 -19.76 16.31 -11.26
CA ALA A 162 -19.87 14.86 -11.26
C ALA A 162 -19.55 14.27 -9.88
N LYS A 163 -20.24 13.19 -9.53
CA LYS A 163 -20.05 12.50 -8.24
C LYS A 163 -19.13 11.32 -8.40
N LEU A 164 -18.15 11.21 -7.50
CA LEU A 164 -17.36 10.02 -7.39
C LEU A 164 -18.22 8.83 -6.92
N PRO A 165 -17.93 7.60 -7.37
CA PRO A 165 -18.56 6.41 -6.84
C PRO A 165 -18.40 6.33 -5.31
N ASP A 166 -19.48 5.99 -4.59
CA ASP A 166 -19.50 6.00 -3.11
C ASP A 166 -18.38 5.10 -2.54
N ARG A 167 -18.14 3.93 -3.15
CA ARG A 167 -17.06 3.02 -2.74
C ARG A 167 -15.70 3.68 -2.81
N LEU A 168 -15.45 4.52 -3.80
CA LEU A 168 -14.19 5.24 -3.98
C LEU A 168 -14.01 6.31 -2.90
N VAL A 169 -15.06 7.00 -2.53
CA VAL A 169 -15.06 7.99 -1.43
C VAL A 169 -14.64 7.33 -0.12
N GLU A 170 -15.21 6.15 0.20
CA GLU A 170 -14.84 5.40 1.40
C GLU A 170 -13.39 4.89 1.36
N ASP A 171 -12.90 4.47 0.19
CA ASP A 171 -11.50 4.06 0.00
C ASP A 171 -10.54 5.25 0.22
N PHE A 172 -10.92 6.45 -0.23
CA PHE A 172 -10.16 7.67 0.03
C PHE A 172 -10.13 8.05 1.51
N PHE A 173 -11.24 7.93 2.23
CA PHE A 173 -11.23 8.15 3.68
C PHE A 173 -10.22 7.21 4.36
N THR A 174 -10.22 5.93 4.01
CA THR A 174 -9.25 4.97 4.54
C THR A 174 -7.81 5.33 4.17
N PHE A 175 -7.58 5.79 2.93
CA PHE A 175 -6.26 6.24 2.50
C PHE A 175 -5.80 7.45 3.32
N PHE A 176 -6.64 8.47 3.49
CA PHE A 176 -6.32 9.68 4.26
C PHE A 176 -6.19 9.44 5.75
N ASP A 177 -6.80 8.40 6.30
CA ASP A 177 -6.56 8.00 7.69
C ASP A 177 -5.13 7.49 7.92
N VAL A 178 -4.52 6.89 6.91
CA VAL A 178 -3.16 6.37 6.95
C VAL A 178 -2.12 7.40 6.51
N VAL A 179 -2.44 8.21 5.49
CA VAL A 179 -1.54 9.20 4.88
C VAL A 179 -1.90 10.60 5.39
N LYS A 180 -1.05 11.15 6.25
CA LYS A 180 -1.23 12.47 6.87
C LYS A 180 -0.33 13.56 6.27
N SER A 181 0.49 13.22 5.28
CA SER A 181 1.32 14.17 4.52
C SER A 181 0.55 14.76 3.33
N PRO A 182 0.99 15.88 2.78
CA PRO A 182 0.51 16.38 1.49
C PRO A 182 0.62 15.30 0.40
N ILE A 183 -0.34 15.28 -0.51
CA ILE A 183 -0.39 14.34 -1.64
C ILE A 183 -0.25 15.07 -2.96
N ALA A 184 0.35 14.41 -3.96
CA ALA A 184 0.32 14.83 -5.35
C ALA A 184 -0.68 13.98 -6.12
N ILE A 185 -1.58 14.62 -6.86
CA ILE A 185 -2.53 13.96 -7.75
C ILE A 185 -1.98 14.11 -9.17
N ARG A 186 -1.86 13.00 -9.89
CA ARG A 186 -1.32 12.96 -11.25
C ARG A 186 -2.19 12.08 -12.15
N SER A 187 -2.34 12.50 -13.41
CA SER A 187 -2.92 11.64 -14.45
C SER A 187 -2.05 10.40 -14.70
N SER A 188 -2.66 9.31 -15.11
CA SER A 188 -1.98 8.07 -15.50
C SER A 188 -2.78 7.39 -16.61
N SER A 189 -2.75 7.96 -17.80
CA SER A 189 -3.46 7.42 -18.97
C SER A 189 -2.67 6.28 -19.63
N LEU A 190 -3.34 5.53 -20.49
CA LEU A 190 -2.71 4.49 -21.30
C LEU A 190 -1.82 5.08 -22.40
N LEU A 191 -2.04 6.34 -22.78
CA LEU A 191 -1.39 7.01 -23.90
C LEU A 191 -0.08 7.71 -23.51
N GLU A 192 0.15 7.95 -22.20
CA GLU A 192 1.30 8.73 -21.71
C GLU A 192 2.67 8.10 -21.98
N ASP A 193 2.73 6.79 -22.29
CA ASP A 193 3.97 6.09 -22.63
C ASP A 193 3.98 5.64 -24.10
N SER A 194 3.12 6.21 -24.94
CA SER A 194 3.15 5.87 -26.37
C SER A 194 4.35 6.56 -27.05
N HIS A 195 5.01 5.86 -27.98
CA HIS A 195 6.09 6.44 -28.79
C HIS A 195 5.65 7.65 -29.64
N TYR A 196 4.35 7.94 -29.69
CA TYR A 196 3.75 9.02 -30.49
C TYR A 196 3.45 10.29 -29.69
N GLN A 197 3.39 10.20 -28.34
CA GLN A 197 3.19 11.33 -27.42
C GLN A 197 3.94 11.04 -26.13
N PRO A 198 5.22 11.42 -26.02
CA PRO A 198 6.01 11.28 -24.80
C PRO A 198 5.52 12.19 -23.66
#